data_49a567ae2c905769a229b03c105f8d93
#
_entry.id   49a567ae2c905769a229b03c105f8d93
#
_cell.length_a   1.000
_cell.length_b   1.000
_cell.length_c   1.000
_cell.angle_alpha   90.00
_cell.angle_beta   90.00
_cell.angle_gamma   90.00
#
_symmetry.space_group_name_H-M   'P 1'
#
loop_
_entity.id
_entity.type
_entity.pdbx_description
1 polymer ?
#
loop_
_entity_poly.entity_id
_entity_poly.type
_entity_poly.pdbx_seq_one_letter_code
_entity_poly.pdbx_strand_id
1 'polypeptide(L)'
;MTTVFRTAAALTAAATCAVALAAPAAAHVKVSGDATAGGWGVLTFRVPTESDTASTVDLLVTLPDDQPIVSVSTQQKPGWTATVTKKKLATPQKDDDGNELTEYVSTIEWKAIGPQAAIPPGQFDTFGISAGPLPKADSLSLPAVQTYSDGKVVNWNEKAAAGQAAPEHPAPTVKLKAADAGSGTPVAASSTSSWQGIAALVVSVVALLLGVANLALLRRKN
;
A
#
# COMPACT_ATOMS: atom_id res chain seq x y z
N MET A 1 20.42 23.97 -51.43
CA MET A 1 19.01 23.70 -51.06
C MET A 1 18.76 22.34 -50.46
N THR A 2 19.63 21.33 -50.60
CA THR A 2 19.44 19.93 -50.13
C THR A 2 19.70 19.68 -48.62
N THR A 3 20.45 20.55 -47.93
CA THR A 3 20.81 20.39 -46.53
C THR A 3 19.65 20.83 -45.58
N VAL A 4 18.89 21.82 -45.93
CA VAL A 4 17.78 22.33 -45.10
C VAL A 4 16.62 21.33 -45.04
N PHE A 5 16.35 20.60 -46.14
CA PHE A 5 15.31 19.55 -46.16
C PHE A 5 15.66 18.32 -45.30
N ARG A 6 16.94 17.98 -45.18
CA ARG A 6 17.39 16.84 -44.35
C ARG A 6 17.29 17.10 -42.86
N THR A 7 17.54 18.34 -42.43
CA THR A 7 17.41 18.70 -41.03
C THR A 7 15.96 18.83 -40.59
N ALA A 8 15.04 19.33 -41.47
CA ALA A 8 13.61 19.38 -41.16
C ALA A 8 12.99 17.99 -41.01
N ALA A 9 13.37 17.01 -41.89
CA ALA A 9 12.88 15.64 -41.79
C ALA A 9 13.35 14.92 -40.54
N ALA A 10 14.59 15.17 -40.06
CA ALA A 10 15.13 14.57 -38.84
C ALA A 10 14.44 15.12 -37.58
N LEU A 11 14.11 16.40 -37.54
CA LEU A 11 13.37 17.02 -36.42
C LEU A 11 11.92 16.53 -36.34
N THR A 12 11.27 16.29 -37.48
CA THR A 12 9.90 15.76 -37.50
C THR A 12 9.84 14.30 -37.04
N ALA A 13 10.82 13.47 -37.43
CA ALA A 13 10.92 12.09 -36.98
C ALA A 13 11.21 11.97 -35.46
N ALA A 14 12.06 12.84 -34.91
CA ALA A 14 12.34 12.88 -33.49
C ALA A 14 11.12 13.31 -32.64
N ALA A 15 10.32 14.27 -33.14
CA ALA A 15 9.10 14.70 -32.46
C ALA A 15 8.02 13.61 -32.46
N THR A 16 7.91 12.82 -33.56
CA THR A 16 6.94 11.73 -33.66
C THR A 16 7.30 10.56 -32.73
N CYS A 17 8.60 10.25 -32.55
CA CYS A 17 9.06 9.23 -31.59
C CYS A 17 8.85 9.63 -30.13
N ALA A 18 8.92 10.92 -29.79
CA ALA A 18 8.73 11.39 -28.41
C ALA A 18 7.26 11.27 -27.96
N VAL A 19 6.29 11.41 -28.87
CA VAL A 19 4.86 11.24 -28.55
C VAL A 19 4.49 9.76 -28.36
N ALA A 20 5.17 8.82 -29.06
CA ALA A 20 4.92 7.38 -28.93
C ALA A 20 5.43 6.78 -27.61
N LEU A 21 6.28 7.50 -26.85
CA LEU A 21 6.85 7.06 -25.56
C LEU A 21 6.14 7.67 -24.34
N ALA A 22 5.07 8.46 -24.54
CA ALA A 22 4.22 8.89 -23.45
C ALA A 22 3.45 7.68 -22.93
N ALA A 23 4.08 6.93 -22.01
CA ALA A 23 3.34 5.93 -21.24
C ALA A 23 2.14 6.63 -20.58
N PRO A 24 0.93 6.09 -20.67
CA PRO A 24 -0.22 6.67 -19.99
C PRO A 24 0.16 6.85 -18.51
N ALA A 25 0.06 8.10 -18.06
CA ALA A 25 0.33 8.42 -16.65
C ALA A 25 -0.52 7.49 -15.80
N ALA A 26 0.11 6.79 -14.85
CA ALA A 26 -0.45 5.67 -14.11
C ALA A 26 -1.78 6.03 -13.41
N ALA A 27 -2.86 5.88 -14.14
CA ALA A 27 -4.23 6.08 -13.67
C ALA A 27 -4.89 4.79 -13.16
N HIS A 28 -4.16 3.66 -13.16
CA HIS A 28 -4.66 2.36 -12.71
C HIS A 28 -5.02 2.31 -11.22
N VAL A 29 -6.05 1.57 -10.88
CA VAL A 29 -6.29 1.15 -9.50
C VAL A 29 -5.09 0.33 -9.03
N LYS A 30 -4.53 0.69 -7.88
CA LYS A 30 -3.36 0.02 -7.29
C LYS A 30 -3.63 -0.32 -5.84
N VAL A 31 -3.02 -1.40 -5.36
CA VAL A 31 -2.99 -1.75 -3.95
C VAL A 31 -1.55 -1.71 -3.43
N SER A 32 -1.38 -1.20 -2.23
CA SER A 32 -0.12 -1.18 -1.49
C SER A 32 -0.39 -1.46 -0.03
N GLY A 33 0.64 -1.81 0.73
CA GLY A 33 0.49 -2.01 2.15
C GLY A 33 1.65 -2.79 2.76
N ASP A 34 1.64 -2.85 4.08
CA ASP A 34 2.54 -3.68 4.86
C ASP A 34 1.81 -4.97 5.23
N ALA A 35 2.11 -6.04 4.51
CA ALA A 35 1.37 -7.29 4.56
C ALA A 35 2.33 -8.48 4.53
N THR A 36 2.16 -9.42 5.47
CA THR A 36 3.00 -10.61 5.63
C THR A 36 2.24 -11.85 5.18
N ALA A 37 2.90 -12.73 4.43
CA ALA A 37 2.34 -14.01 4.00
C ALA A 37 1.96 -14.86 5.24
N GLY A 38 0.73 -15.38 5.27
CA GLY A 38 0.18 -16.12 6.41
C GLY A 38 -0.12 -15.27 7.65
N GLY A 39 0.14 -13.98 7.64
CA GLY A 39 -0.07 -13.04 8.74
C GLY A 39 -1.15 -12.02 8.45
N TRP A 40 -1.06 -10.88 9.12
CA TRP A 40 -1.98 -9.76 8.97
C TRP A 40 -1.34 -8.64 8.17
N GLY A 41 -2.17 -7.78 7.57
CA GLY A 41 -1.70 -6.60 6.86
C GLY A 41 -2.75 -5.51 6.76
N VAL A 42 -2.28 -4.27 6.62
CA VAL A 42 -3.10 -3.14 6.22
C VAL A 42 -2.85 -2.90 4.74
N LEU A 43 -3.90 -2.97 3.94
CA LEU A 43 -3.87 -2.78 2.49
C LEU A 43 -4.62 -1.50 2.14
N THR A 44 -4.04 -0.70 1.25
CA THR A 44 -4.62 0.56 0.78
C THR A 44 -4.76 0.53 -0.73
N PHE A 45 -5.99 0.65 -1.21
CA PHE A 45 -6.31 0.80 -2.62
C PHE A 45 -6.27 2.29 -2.98
N ARG A 46 -5.44 2.67 -3.94
CA ARG A 46 -5.45 3.98 -4.58
C ARG A 46 -6.29 3.90 -5.84
N VAL A 47 -7.36 4.67 -5.89
CA VAL A 47 -8.37 4.65 -6.96
C VAL A 47 -8.41 6.01 -7.64
N PRO A 48 -7.78 6.16 -8.79
CA PRO A 48 -7.87 7.38 -9.59
C PRO A 48 -9.15 7.38 -10.43
N THR A 49 -9.64 8.57 -10.77
CA THR A 49 -10.68 8.75 -11.78
C THR A 49 -10.03 9.04 -13.12
N GLU A 50 -10.17 8.10 -14.08
CA GLU A 50 -9.60 8.22 -15.43
C GLU A 50 -10.54 8.93 -16.43
N SER A 51 -11.80 9.10 -16.06
CA SER A 51 -12.75 9.85 -16.89
C SER A 51 -12.47 11.35 -16.81
N ASP A 52 -12.57 12.04 -17.95
CA ASP A 52 -12.45 13.50 -18.01
C ASP A 52 -13.73 14.21 -17.53
N THR A 53 -14.87 13.50 -17.45
CA THR A 53 -16.19 14.10 -17.21
C THR A 53 -16.99 13.44 -16.10
N ALA A 54 -16.78 12.13 -15.86
CA ALA A 54 -17.51 11.36 -14.86
C ALA A 54 -16.68 11.10 -13.62
N SER A 55 -17.30 11.14 -12.45
CA SER A 55 -16.67 10.85 -11.16
C SER A 55 -16.76 9.36 -10.83
N THR A 56 -15.78 8.82 -10.10
CA THR A 56 -15.89 7.46 -9.55
C THR A 56 -16.86 7.47 -8.36
N VAL A 57 -17.87 6.60 -8.40
CA VAL A 57 -18.93 6.52 -7.39
C VAL A 57 -18.97 5.19 -6.65
N ASP A 58 -18.30 4.15 -7.17
CA ASP A 58 -18.31 2.81 -6.59
C ASP A 58 -16.98 2.10 -6.85
N LEU A 59 -16.50 1.36 -5.86
CA LEU A 59 -15.36 0.45 -5.92
C LEU A 59 -15.75 -0.87 -5.28
N LEU A 60 -15.77 -1.95 -6.06
CA LEU A 60 -15.93 -3.31 -5.58
C LEU A 60 -14.59 -4.04 -5.69
N VAL A 61 -14.09 -4.60 -4.60
CA VAL A 61 -12.88 -5.42 -4.56
C VAL A 61 -13.24 -6.87 -4.28
N THR A 62 -12.69 -7.80 -5.05
CA THR A 62 -12.88 -9.24 -4.88
C THR A 62 -11.65 -9.85 -4.19
N LEU A 63 -11.89 -10.63 -3.13
CA LEU A 63 -10.89 -11.39 -2.42
C LEU A 63 -10.80 -12.82 -2.99
N PRO A 64 -9.64 -13.50 -2.86
CA PRO A 64 -9.44 -14.83 -3.46
C PRO A 64 -10.32 -15.89 -2.78
N ASP A 65 -11.00 -16.69 -3.58
CA ASP A 65 -11.82 -17.82 -3.11
C ASP A 65 -10.97 -19.08 -2.84
N ASP A 66 -9.83 -19.22 -3.53
CA ASP A 66 -8.88 -20.33 -3.42
C ASP A 66 -7.97 -20.23 -2.18
N GLN A 67 -7.79 -19.03 -1.67
CA GLN A 67 -7.03 -18.74 -0.45
C GLN A 67 -7.84 -17.74 0.40
N PRO A 68 -8.91 -18.22 1.06
CA PRO A 68 -9.92 -17.38 1.68
C PRO A 68 -9.36 -16.56 2.86
N ILE A 69 -9.70 -15.28 2.88
CA ILE A 69 -9.36 -14.35 3.97
C ILE A 69 -10.57 -14.23 4.89
N VAL A 70 -10.44 -14.75 6.11
CA VAL A 70 -11.59 -14.90 7.03
C VAL A 70 -11.91 -13.63 7.81
N SER A 71 -10.95 -12.76 8.00
CA SER A 71 -11.16 -11.51 8.75
C SER A 71 -10.73 -10.29 7.94
N VAL A 72 -11.66 -9.34 7.84
CA VAL A 72 -11.43 -8.04 7.19
C VAL A 72 -12.17 -6.97 7.96
N SER A 73 -11.48 -5.88 8.26
CA SER A 73 -12.05 -4.62 8.75
C SER A 73 -11.78 -3.52 7.75
N THR A 74 -12.81 -2.75 7.40
CA THR A 74 -12.69 -1.60 6.51
C THR A 74 -12.32 -0.35 7.30
N GLN A 75 -11.41 0.46 6.75
CA GLN A 75 -11.15 1.79 7.29
C GLN A 75 -12.39 2.66 7.12
N GLN A 76 -12.75 3.38 8.19
CA GLN A 76 -13.82 4.38 8.11
C GLN A 76 -13.46 5.45 7.07
N LYS A 77 -14.40 5.75 6.17
CA LYS A 77 -14.23 6.73 5.12
C LYS A 77 -15.42 7.67 5.06
N PRO A 78 -15.27 8.95 5.43
CA PRO A 78 -16.35 9.93 5.35
C PRO A 78 -16.92 10.03 3.93
N GLY A 79 -18.25 10.04 3.82
CA GLY A 79 -18.95 10.13 2.55
C GLY A 79 -19.05 8.82 1.76
N TRP A 80 -18.55 7.71 2.28
CA TRP A 80 -18.64 6.39 1.64
C TRP A 80 -19.24 5.35 2.59
N THR A 81 -20.07 4.48 2.04
CA THR A 81 -20.55 3.28 2.75
C THR A 81 -19.72 2.09 2.32
N ALA A 82 -19.16 1.35 3.29
CA ALA A 82 -18.47 0.09 3.03
C ALA A 82 -19.38 -1.10 3.35
N THR A 83 -19.50 -2.03 2.42
CA THR A 83 -20.26 -3.29 2.57
C THR A 83 -19.32 -4.46 2.39
N VAL A 84 -19.28 -5.37 3.38
CA VAL A 84 -18.48 -6.59 3.34
C VAL A 84 -19.43 -7.77 3.09
N THR A 85 -19.19 -8.51 2.01
CA THR A 85 -19.96 -9.72 1.68
C THR A 85 -19.14 -10.95 2.03
N LYS A 86 -19.77 -11.91 2.71
CA LYS A 86 -19.16 -13.19 3.09
C LYS A 86 -19.74 -14.35 2.30
N LYS A 87 -18.91 -15.39 2.12
CA LYS A 87 -19.30 -16.70 1.60
C LYS A 87 -18.93 -17.78 2.58
N LYS A 88 -19.58 -18.94 2.49
CA LYS A 88 -19.24 -20.12 3.29
C LYS A 88 -17.91 -20.72 2.84
N LEU A 89 -17.09 -21.10 3.82
CA LEU A 89 -15.90 -21.92 3.59
C LEU A 89 -16.33 -23.34 3.16
N ALA A 90 -15.63 -23.90 2.19
CA ALA A 90 -15.82 -25.30 1.80
C ALA A 90 -15.48 -26.27 2.94
N THR A 91 -14.47 -25.90 3.75
CA THR A 91 -14.07 -26.63 4.97
C THR A 91 -13.91 -25.61 6.09
N PRO A 92 -14.60 -25.80 7.23
CA PRO A 92 -14.41 -24.93 8.39
C PRO A 92 -12.95 -24.88 8.83
N GLN A 93 -12.52 -23.70 9.26
CA GLN A 93 -11.19 -23.44 9.81
C GLN A 93 -11.30 -23.12 11.30
N LYS A 94 -10.20 -23.08 12.02
CA LYS A 94 -10.16 -22.60 13.40
C LYS A 94 -9.31 -21.34 13.46
N ASP A 95 -9.74 -20.39 14.27
CA ASP A 95 -8.91 -19.23 14.65
C ASP A 95 -7.87 -19.62 15.73
N ASP A 96 -7.04 -18.66 16.11
CA ASP A 96 -5.98 -18.86 17.12
C ASP A 96 -6.57 -19.17 18.51
N ASP A 97 -7.82 -18.80 18.79
CA ASP A 97 -8.54 -19.09 20.02
C ASP A 97 -9.30 -20.44 19.98
N GLY A 98 -9.25 -21.14 18.83
CA GLY A 98 -9.89 -22.43 18.61
C GLY A 98 -11.37 -22.36 18.21
N ASN A 99 -11.92 -21.15 17.97
CA ASN A 99 -13.29 -20.98 17.49
C ASN A 99 -13.40 -21.42 16.03
N GLU A 100 -14.55 -22.00 15.67
CA GLU A 100 -14.81 -22.46 14.31
C GLU A 100 -15.20 -21.29 13.40
N LEU A 101 -14.44 -21.14 12.31
CA LEU A 101 -14.69 -20.16 11.24
C LEU A 101 -15.33 -20.90 10.06
N THR A 102 -16.55 -20.55 9.73
CA THR A 102 -17.35 -21.17 8.65
C THR A 102 -17.52 -20.28 7.43
N GLU A 103 -17.09 -19.02 7.52
CA GLU A 103 -17.24 -18.01 6.47
C GLU A 103 -15.92 -17.26 6.23
N TYR A 104 -15.78 -16.72 5.02
CA TYR A 104 -14.70 -15.84 4.61
C TYR A 104 -15.24 -14.62 3.88
N VAL A 105 -14.47 -13.56 3.79
CA VAL A 105 -14.85 -12.35 3.04
C VAL A 105 -14.57 -12.57 1.56
N SER A 106 -15.62 -12.44 0.75
CA SER A 106 -15.55 -12.62 -0.71
C SER A 106 -15.40 -11.29 -1.44
N THR A 107 -16.12 -10.25 -1.01
CA THR A 107 -16.04 -8.92 -1.63
C THR A 107 -16.16 -7.82 -0.60
N ILE A 108 -15.58 -6.66 -0.96
CA ILE A 108 -15.74 -5.41 -0.23
C ILE A 108 -16.15 -4.36 -1.24
N GLU A 109 -17.26 -3.68 -0.99
CA GLU A 109 -17.79 -2.64 -1.85
C GLU A 109 -17.83 -1.31 -1.10
N TRP A 110 -17.32 -0.24 -1.72
CA TRP A 110 -17.46 1.13 -1.25
C TRP A 110 -18.31 1.92 -2.21
N LYS A 111 -19.40 2.49 -1.70
CA LYS A 111 -20.33 3.35 -2.45
C LYS A 111 -20.30 4.78 -1.93
N ALA A 112 -20.17 5.75 -2.81
CA ALA A 112 -20.26 7.17 -2.48
C ALA A 112 -21.67 7.54 -2.00
N ILE A 113 -21.77 8.24 -0.88
CA ILE A 113 -23.03 8.76 -0.35
C ILE A 113 -23.30 10.11 -1.04
N GLY A 114 -23.86 10.02 -2.23
CA GLY A 114 -24.16 11.20 -3.07
C GLY A 114 -22.96 11.76 -3.84
N PRO A 115 -23.21 12.71 -4.74
CA PRO A 115 -22.23 13.20 -5.70
C PRO A 115 -21.04 13.94 -5.06
N GLN A 116 -21.21 14.50 -3.88
CA GLN A 116 -20.16 15.24 -3.17
C GLN A 116 -19.05 14.35 -2.60
N ALA A 117 -19.33 13.06 -2.42
CA ALA A 117 -18.37 12.09 -1.94
C ALA A 117 -17.63 11.36 -3.09
N ALA A 118 -18.16 11.45 -4.32
CA ALA A 118 -17.55 10.83 -5.49
C ALA A 118 -16.16 11.39 -5.76
N ILE A 119 -15.27 10.59 -6.36
CA ILE A 119 -13.92 11.02 -6.74
C ILE A 119 -14.03 11.77 -8.08
N PRO A 120 -13.78 13.09 -8.14
CA PRO A 120 -13.94 13.87 -9.37
C PRO A 120 -12.90 13.50 -10.43
N PRO A 121 -13.10 13.90 -11.69
CA PRO A 121 -12.11 13.82 -12.76
C PRO A 121 -10.75 14.40 -12.36
N GLY A 122 -9.66 13.70 -12.74
CA GLY A 122 -8.29 14.12 -12.46
C GLY A 122 -7.86 13.96 -11.00
N GLN A 123 -8.70 13.41 -10.13
CA GLN A 123 -8.38 13.15 -8.72
C GLN A 123 -8.30 11.65 -8.43
N PHE A 124 -7.77 11.32 -7.27
CA PHE A 124 -7.79 9.97 -6.71
C PHE A 124 -8.19 10.00 -5.24
N ASP A 125 -8.63 8.85 -4.76
CA ASP A 125 -8.85 8.64 -3.34
C ASP A 125 -8.28 7.29 -2.89
N THR A 126 -8.25 7.04 -1.57
CA THR A 126 -7.71 5.81 -1.00
C THR A 126 -8.75 5.11 -0.14
N PHE A 127 -8.74 3.76 -0.21
CA PHE A 127 -9.64 2.88 0.54
C PHE A 127 -8.81 1.85 1.28
N GLY A 128 -8.92 1.83 2.61
CA GLY A 128 -8.10 0.97 3.46
C GLY A 128 -8.86 -0.22 4.01
N ILE A 129 -8.16 -1.35 4.14
CA ILE A 129 -8.61 -2.52 4.89
C ILE A 129 -7.50 -3.04 5.79
N SER A 130 -7.87 -3.61 6.93
CA SER A 130 -7.01 -4.52 7.70
C SER A 130 -7.53 -5.93 7.48
N ALA A 131 -6.67 -6.86 7.04
CA ALA A 131 -7.08 -8.19 6.63
C ALA A 131 -6.11 -9.26 7.12
N GLY A 132 -6.65 -10.45 7.41
CA GLY A 132 -5.85 -11.63 7.77
C GLY A 132 -6.66 -12.83 8.26
N PRO A 133 -5.98 -13.99 8.42
CA PRO A 133 -4.65 -14.26 7.88
C PRO A 133 -4.60 -14.13 6.35
N LEU A 134 -3.52 -13.57 5.82
CA LEU A 134 -3.32 -13.43 4.38
C LEU A 134 -2.79 -14.75 3.78
N PRO A 135 -2.94 -14.96 2.47
CA PRO A 135 -2.39 -16.13 1.80
C PRO A 135 -0.87 -16.32 2.04
N LYS A 136 -0.43 -17.58 2.11
CA LYS A 136 0.99 -17.93 2.14
C LYS A 136 1.55 -17.94 0.70
N ALA A 137 1.68 -16.76 0.11
CA ALA A 137 2.12 -16.54 -1.26
C ALA A 137 3.06 -15.33 -1.33
N ASP A 138 3.78 -15.17 -2.43
CA ASP A 138 4.68 -14.03 -2.65
C ASP A 138 3.90 -12.73 -2.97
N SER A 139 2.67 -12.87 -3.45
CA SER A 139 1.83 -11.75 -3.83
C SER A 139 0.35 -12.09 -3.71
N LEU A 140 -0.47 -11.07 -3.53
CA LEU A 140 -1.92 -11.14 -3.45
C LEU A 140 -2.52 -10.25 -4.54
N SER A 141 -3.29 -10.86 -5.45
CA SER A 141 -4.05 -10.15 -6.49
C SER A 141 -5.47 -9.93 -5.99
N LEU A 142 -5.96 -8.70 -6.15
CA LEU A 142 -7.24 -8.24 -5.64
C LEU A 142 -8.02 -7.55 -6.78
N PRO A 143 -8.64 -8.31 -7.69
CA PRO A 143 -9.42 -7.75 -8.78
C PRO A 143 -10.45 -6.74 -8.27
N ALA A 144 -10.64 -5.65 -9.03
CA ALA A 144 -11.56 -4.60 -8.65
C ALA A 144 -12.46 -4.20 -9.81
N VAL A 145 -13.65 -3.71 -9.48
CA VAL A 145 -14.60 -3.10 -10.40
C VAL A 145 -14.82 -1.66 -9.97
N GLN A 146 -14.62 -0.74 -10.90
CA GLN A 146 -14.79 0.69 -10.68
C GLN A 146 -15.98 1.19 -11.50
N THR A 147 -16.95 1.83 -10.85
CA THR A 147 -18.13 2.39 -11.51
C THR A 147 -18.10 3.91 -11.47
N TYR A 148 -18.41 4.53 -12.59
CA TYR A 148 -18.47 5.96 -12.77
C TYR A 148 -19.90 6.49 -12.69
N SER A 149 -20.05 7.78 -12.46
CA SER A 149 -21.33 8.48 -12.32
C SER A 149 -22.21 8.49 -13.59
N ASP A 150 -21.60 8.25 -14.76
CA ASP A 150 -22.27 8.08 -16.05
C ASP A 150 -22.74 6.63 -16.31
N GLY A 151 -22.47 5.71 -15.37
CA GLY A 151 -22.79 4.29 -15.48
C GLY A 151 -21.72 3.44 -16.17
N LYS A 152 -20.63 4.04 -16.65
CA LYS A 152 -19.48 3.28 -17.18
C LYS A 152 -18.87 2.42 -16.07
N VAL A 153 -18.50 1.18 -16.42
CA VAL A 153 -17.83 0.23 -15.52
C VAL A 153 -16.48 -0.16 -16.10
N VAL A 154 -15.44 -0.13 -15.30
CA VAL A 154 -14.11 -0.61 -15.64
C VAL A 154 -13.74 -1.78 -14.74
N ASN A 155 -13.29 -2.89 -15.34
CA ASN A 155 -12.89 -4.10 -14.64
C ASN A 155 -11.37 -4.20 -14.56
N TRP A 156 -10.81 -3.98 -13.40
CA TRP A 156 -9.39 -4.13 -13.08
C TRP A 156 -9.10 -5.58 -12.72
N ASN A 157 -9.02 -6.49 -13.70
CA ASN A 157 -8.92 -7.92 -13.46
C ASN A 157 -7.95 -8.65 -14.40
N GLU A 158 -7.27 -7.93 -15.28
CA GLU A 158 -6.33 -8.52 -16.24
C GLU A 158 -5.04 -8.96 -15.53
N LYS A 159 -4.54 -10.13 -15.93
CA LYS A 159 -3.28 -10.66 -15.40
C LYS A 159 -2.13 -10.24 -16.31
N ALA A 160 -1.09 -9.63 -15.75
CA ALA A 160 0.15 -9.37 -16.46
C ALA A 160 0.85 -10.70 -16.76
N ALA A 161 1.19 -10.95 -18.03
CA ALA A 161 1.96 -12.11 -18.44
C ALA A 161 3.44 -11.72 -18.66
N ALA A 162 4.35 -12.57 -18.23
CA ALA A 162 5.77 -12.33 -18.39
C ALA A 162 6.14 -12.17 -19.87
N GLY A 163 6.86 -11.09 -20.21
CA GLY A 163 7.30 -10.79 -21.58
C GLY A 163 6.23 -10.19 -22.49
N GLN A 164 5.01 -9.95 -22.01
CA GLN A 164 3.95 -9.26 -22.73
C GLN A 164 3.88 -7.78 -22.34
N ALA A 165 3.25 -6.97 -23.21
CA ALA A 165 2.92 -5.59 -22.84
C ALA A 165 2.05 -5.56 -21.57
N ALA A 166 2.18 -4.50 -20.78
CA ALA A 166 1.31 -4.31 -19.62
C ALA A 166 -0.16 -4.27 -20.07
N PRO A 167 -1.06 -4.99 -19.38
CA PRO A 167 -2.48 -4.95 -19.70
C PRO A 167 -3.07 -3.56 -19.48
N GLU A 168 -4.19 -3.27 -20.12
CA GLU A 168 -4.87 -1.97 -20.00
C GLU A 168 -5.51 -1.79 -18.61
N HIS A 169 -6.13 -2.86 -18.08
CA HIS A 169 -6.81 -2.86 -16.79
C HIS A 169 -6.28 -3.95 -15.85
N PRO A 170 -5.00 -3.85 -15.40
CA PRO A 170 -4.37 -4.89 -14.60
C PRO A 170 -5.04 -5.03 -13.22
N ALA A 171 -5.18 -6.26 -12.75
CA ALA A 171 -5.63 -6.51 -11.38
C ALA A 171 -4.67 -5.90 -10.36
N PRO A 172 -5.16 -5.09 -9.40
CA PRO A 172 -4.33 -4.60 -8.31
C PRO A 172 -3.64 -5.75 -7.58
N THR A 173 -2.33 -5.67 -7.46
CA THR A 173 -1.52 -6.75 -6.85
C THR A 173 -0.52 -6.16 -5.86
N VAL A 174 -0.46 -6.73 -4.66
CA VAL A 174 0.51 -6.37 -3.61
C VAL A 174 1.46 -7.53 -3.37
N LYS A 175 2.74 -7.21 -3.17
CA LYS A 175 3.73 -8.20 -2.71
C LYS A 175 3.54 -8.44 -1.23
N LEU A 176 3.58 -9.71 -0.81
CA LEU A 176 3.56 -10.10 0.58
C LEU A 176 5.01 -10.28 1.06
N LYS A 177 5.29 -9.79 2.25
CA LYS A 177 6.57 -10.09 2.92
C LYS A 177 6.58 -11.57 3.29
N ALA A 178 7.73 -12.23 3.15
CA ALA A 178 7.87 -13.58 3.66
C ALA A 178 7.52 -13.60 5.16
N ALA A 179 6.77 -14.61 5.58
CA ALA A 179 6.64 -14.87 7.00
C ALA A 179 8.06 -15.10 7.56
N ASP A 180 8.45 -14.36 8.58
CA ASP A 180 9.69 -14.64 9.27
C ASP A 180 9.63 -16.10 9.69
N ALA A 181 10.48 -16.95 9.11
CA ALA A 181 10.62 -18.34 9.49
C ALA A 181 11.04 -18.32 10.96
N GLY A 182 10.04 -18.52 11.83
CA GLY A 182 10.09 -18.52 13.29
C GLY A 182 11.47 -18.29 13.91
N SER A 183 11.97 -17.07 13.90
CA SER A 183 12.87 -16.60 14.91
C SER A 183 12.03 -16.31 16.15
N GLY A 184 11.59 -17.39 16.82
CA GLY A 184 11.33 -17.37 18.25
C GLY A 184 12.65 -17.15 18.97
N THR A 185 13.37 -16.08 18.63
CA THR A 185 14.28 -15.47 19.56
C THR A 185 13.37 -14.75 20.54
N PRO A 186 13.40 -15.12 21.82
CA PRO A 186 12.89 -14.23 22.84
C PRO A 186 13.52 -12.88 22.48
N VAL A 187 12.73 -11.83 22.49
CA VAL A 187 13.27 -10.47 22.54
C VAL A 187 14.18 -10.50 23.76
N ALA A 188 15.43 -10.85 23.55
CA ALA A 188 16.48 -10.55 24.48
C ALA A 188 16.38 -9.03 24.56
N ALA A 189 15.75 -8.56 25.65
CA ALA A 189 15.88 -7.18 26.05
C ALA A 189 17.35 -6.88 25.79
N SER A 190 17.61 -5.99 24.81
CA SER A 190 18.95 -5.53 24.52
C SER A 190 19.41 -4.91 25.82
N SER A 191 20.01 -5.74 26.66
CA SER A 191 20.88 -5.29 27.72
C SER A 191 22.07 -4.69 26.98
N THR A 192 21.87 -3.47 26.43
CA THR A 192 23.00 -2.57 26.21
C THR A 192 23.75 -2.61 27.51
N SER A 193 24.92 -3.25 27.48
CA SER A 193 25.70 -3.53 28.66
C SER A 193 25.76 -2.23 29.47
N SER A 194 25.15 -2.21 30.64
CA SER A 194 24.97 -1.06 31.52
C SER A 194 26.29 -0.36 31.85
N TRP A 195 27.44 -1.02 31.59
CA TRP A 195 28.77 -0.46 31.79
C TRP A 195 29.10 0.70 30.85
N GLN A 196 28.61 0.69 29.59
CA GLN A 196 28.83 1.81 28.65
C GLN A 196 28.03 3.04 29.06
N GLY A 197 26.79 2.85 29.55
CA GLY A 197 25.99 3.93 30.11
C GLY A 197 26.61 4.51 31.38
N ILE A 198 27.12 3.63 32.27
CA ILE A 198 27.83 4.04 33.51
C ILE A 198 29.12 4.75 33.17
N ALA A 199 29.90 4.27 32.21
CA ALA A 199 31.16 4.92 31.76
C ALA A 199 30.90 6.34 31.20
N ALA A 200 29.86 6.50 30.38
CA ALA A 200 29.47 7.81 29.83
C ALA A 200 29.05 8.78 30.95
N LEU A 201 28.35 8.29 31.96
CA LEU A 201 27.89 9.11 33.10
C LEU A 201 29.08 9.53 33.98
N VAL A 202 30.04 8.63 34.22
CA VAL A 202 31.26 8.94 34.98
C VAL A 202 32.10 10.00 34.27
N VAL A 203 32.29 9.86 32.94
CA VAL A 203 33.06 10.85 32.15
C VAL A 203 32.39 12.24 32.19
N SER A 204 31.05 12.31 32.10
CA SER A 204 30.35 13.60 32.17
C SER A 204 30.43 14.26 33.53
N VAL A 205 30.37 13.50 34.64
CA VAL A 205 30.54 14.02 36.01
C VAL A 205 31.97 14.55 36.23
N VAL A 206 32.99 13.81 35.77
CA VAL A 206 34.38 14.25 35.89
C VAL A 206 34.64 15.53 35.09
N ALA A 207 34.09 15.63 33.86
CA ALA A 207 34.20 16.85 33.04
C ALA A 207 33.55 18.06 33.74
N LEU A 208 32.40 17.86 34.37
CA LEU A 208 31.70 18.92 35.10
C LEU A 208 32.45 19.40 36.33
N LEU A 209 33.02 18.48 37.10
CA LEU A 209 33.87 18.82 38.27
C LEU A 209 35.15 19.57 37.87
N LEU A 210 35.82 19.16 36.78
CA LEU A 210 36.98 19.88 36.27
C LEU A 210 36.62 21.27 35.76
N GLY A 211 35.46 21.44 35.14
CA GLY A 211 34.91 22.74 34.70
C GLY A 211 34.67 23.68 35.87
N VAL A 212 34.03 23.18 36.94
CA VAL A 212 33.78 23.96 38.16
C VAL A 212 35.08 24.33 38.87
N ALA A 213 36.05 23.40 39.00
CA ALA A 213 37.34 23.65 39.61
C ALA A 213 38.13 24.73 38.84
N ASN A 214 38.11 24.67 37.52
CA ASN A 214 38.77 25.67 36.68
C ASN A 214 38.15 27.06 36.82
N LEU A 215 36.78 27.12 36.88
CA LEU A 215 36.06 28.38 37.12
C LEU A 215 36.38 28.98 38.50
N ALA A 216 36.51 28.14 39.53
CA ALA A 216 36.87 28.58 40.89
C ALA A 216 38.31 29.10 40.96
N LEU A 217 39.26 28.47 40.23
CA LEU A 217 40.63 28.93 40.13
C LEU A 217 40.76 30.28 39.40
N LEU A 218 39.98 30.49 38.35
CA LEU A 218 39.92 31.74 37.60
C LEU A 218 39.36 32.88 38.47
N ARG A 219 38.33 32.61 39.29
CA ARG A 219 37.80 33.61 40.23
C ARG A 219 38.71 33.96 41.40
N ARG A 220 39.69 33.12 41.74
CA ARG A 220 40.69 33.42 42.80
C ARG A 220 41.87 34.27 42.30
N LYS A 221 42.05 34.40 40.97
CA LYS A 221 43.16 35.19 40.35
C LYS A 221 42.74 36.62 39.98
N ASN A 222 41.48 36.95 40.11
CA ASN A 222 40.95 38.32 40.02
C ASN A 222 40.53 38.81 41.41
#